data_4be9ff8584df7ff4754af474a908429c
#
_entry.id   4be9ff8584df7ff4754af474a908429c
#
_cell.length_a   1.000
_cell.length_b   1.000
_cell.length_c   1.000
_cell.angle_alpha   90.00
_cell.angle_beta   90.00
_cell.angle_gamma   90.00
#
_symmetry.space_group_name_H-M   'P 1'
#
loop_
_entity.id
_entity.type
_entity.pdbx_description
1 polymer ?
#
loop_
_entity_poly.entity_id
_entity_poly.type
_entity_poly.pdbx_seq_one_letter_code
_entity_poly.pdbx_strand_id
1 'polypeptide(L)'
;MYGGGQFTAPDGSPRNFAVDAHAEPGDKPASGDIEYGTPGHFSHEQVMCLTVSGNKAAVGAVLTQTDRTETVGYLVLMILVDNGTPLSGNPDQATLQVFGPPNDPTWPAGFPTTCPAPDTAAAFATYFPLNGGDILVQNAK
;
A
#
# COMPACT_ATOMS: atom_id res chain seq x y z
N MET A 1 2.26 -9.24 6.02
CA MET A 1 1.27 -8.16 6.20
C MET A 1 0.07 -8.45 5.32
N TYR A 2 -1.10 -8.41 5.88
CA TYR A 2 -2.32 -8.57 5.11
C TYR A 2 -3.46 -7.80 5.76
N GLY A 3 -4.48 -7.55 4.99
CA GLY A 3 -5.68 -6.91 5.48
C GLY A 3 -6.38 -6.16 4.36
N GLY A 4 -7.38 -5.43 4.75
CA GLY A 4 -8.13 -4.62 3.82
C GLY A 4 -9.11 -3.74 4.56
N GLY A 5 -9.69 -2.82 3.83
CA GLY A 5 -10.65 -1.92 4.43
C GLY A 5 -11.08 -0.84 3.48
N GLN A 6 -11.71 0.13 4.07
CA GLN A 6 -12.26 1.27 3.37
C GLN A 6 -11.94 2.54 4.14
N PHE A 7 -11.56 3.57 3.42
CA PHE A 7 -11.41 4.92 3.99
C PHE A 7 -11.97 5.95 3.01
N THR A 8 -12.14 7.17 3.50
CA THR A 8 -12.67 8.28 2.71
C THR A 8 -11.52 9.19 2.28
N ALA A 9 -11.37 9.40 0.98
CA ALA A 9 -10.37 10.29 0.42
C ALA A 9 -10.74 11.78 0.67
N PRO A 10 -9.79 12.72 0.48
CA PRO A 10 -10.07 14.14 0.72
C PRO A 10 -11.22 14.72 -0.11
N ASP A 11 -11.50 14.13 -1.28
CA ASP A 11 -12.62 14.53 -2.14
C ASP A 11 -13.98 13.95 -1.71
N GLY A 12 -14.00 13.18 -0.60
CA GLY A 12 -15.19 12.53 -0.09
C GLY A 12 -15.47 11.16 -0.72
N SER A 13 -14.69 10.71 -1.69
CA SER A 13 -14.92 9.43 -2.33
C SER A 13 -14.40 8.27 -1.50
N PRO A 14 -15.09 7.10 -1.50
CA PRO A 14 -14.60 5.93 -0.81
C PRO A 14 -13.45 5.29 -1.57
N ARG A 15 -12.49 4.74 -0.81
CA ARG A 15 -11.39 3.92 -1.30
C ARG A 15 -11.48 2.56 -0.64
N ASN A 16 -11.45 1.50 -1.43
CA ASN A 16 -11.46 0.12 -0.94
C ASN A 16 -10.15 -0.53 -1.33
N PHE A 17 -9.59 -1.32 -0.43
CA PHE A 17 -8.37 -2.05 -0.75
C PHE A 17 -8.33 -3.38 -0.03
N ALA A 18 -7.61 -4.32 -0.64
CA ALA A 18 -7.20 -5.57 0.00
C ALA A 18 -5.74 -5.79 -0.34
N VAL A 19 -4.94 -6.14 0.66
CA VAL A 19 -3.51 -6.31 0.50
C VAL A 19 -3.06 -7.60 1.15
N ASP A 20 -2.17 -8.30 0.47
CA ASP A 20 -1.46 -9.47 0.99
C ASP A 20 -0.02 -9.34 0.50
N ALA A 21 0.90 -9.10 1.42
CA ALA A 21 2.29 -8.86 1.07
C ALA A 21 3.20 -9.53 2.06
N HIS A 22 4.20 -10.25 1.54
CA HIS A 22 5.20 -10.90 2.37
C HIS A 22 6.60 -10.67 1.85
N ALA A 23 7.54 -10.53 2.80
CA ALA A 23 8.95 -10.58 2.49
C ALA A 23 9.34 -12.02 2.17
N GLU A 24 10.10 -12.18 1.09
CA GLU A 24 10.64 -13.49 0.71
C GLU A 24 12.01 -13.69 1.34
N PRO A 25 12.40 -14.95 1.62
CA PRO A 25 13.73 -15.20 2.19
C PRO A 25 14.85 -14.85 1.21
N GLY A 26 15.99 -14.42 1.74
CA GLY A 26 17.15 -14.04 0.95
C GLY A 26 16.95 -12.70 0.24
N ASP A 27 17.56 -12.56 -0.92
CA ASP A 27 17.52 -11.33 -1.71
C ASP A 27 16.35 -11.30 -2.70
N LYS A 28 15.38 -12.18 -2.53
CA LYS A 28 14.21 -12.22 -3.42
C LYS A 28 13.30 -11.04 -3.15
N PRO A 29 12.65 -10.49 -4.20
CA PRO A 29 11.66 -9.44 -4.00
C PRO A 29 10.49 -9.96 -3.17
N ALA A 30 9.84 -9.04 -2.46
CA ALA A 30 8.60 -9.36 -1.77
C ALA A 30 7.54 -9.84 -2.77
N SER A 31 6.58 -10.61 -2.27
CA SER A 31 5.50 -11.15 -3.09
C SER A 31 4.14 -10.80 -2.51
N GLY A 32 3.12 -10.96 -3.33
CA GLY A 32 1.73 -10.76 -2.95
C GLY A 32 0.99 -9.87 -3.93
N ASP A 33 -0.20 -9.47 -3.51
CA ASP A 33 -1.14 -8.74 -4.36
C ASP A 33 -1.80 -7.60 -3.60
N ILE A 34 -2.15 -6.56 -4.34
CA ILE A 34 -3.02 -5.49 -3.87
C ILE A 34 -4.19 -5.37 -4.84
N GLU A 35 -5.40 -5.30 -4.31
CA GLU A 35 -6.59 -4.87 -5.04
C GLU A 35 -7.00 -3.51 -4.49
N TYR A 36 -7.23 -2.56 -5.37
CA TYR A 36 -7.54 -1.19 -4.99
C TYR A 36 -8.70 -0.68 -5.85
N GLY A 37 -9.70 -0.10 -5.19
CA GLY A 37 -10.89 0.38 -5.86
C GLY A 37 -11.23 1.82 -5.47
N THR A 38 -11.66 2.57 -6.47
CA THR A 38 -12.31 3.86 -6.33
C THR A 38 -13.66 3.78 -7.03
N PRO A 39 -14.58 4.74 -6.85
CA PRO A 39 -15.87 4.66 -7.55
C PRO A 39 -15.69 4.57 -9.06
N GLY A 40 -16.19 3.48 -9.65
CA GLY A 40 -16.13 3.25 -11.10
C GLY A 40 -14.78 2.79 -11.64
N HIS A 41 -13.76 2.58 -10.80
CA HIS A 41 -12.44 2.17 -11.24
C HIS A 41 -11.88 1.11 -10.31
N PHE A 42 -11.04 0.22 -10.86
CA PHE A 42 -10.35 -0.79 -10.08
C PHE A 42 -8.93 -0.98 -10.59
N SER A 43 -8.07 -1.51 -9.72
CA SER A 43 -6.75 -1.97 -10.11
C SER A 43 -6.37 -3.23 -9.36
N HIS A 44 -5.57 -4.07 -10.02
CA HIS A 44 -4.90 -5.21 -9.43
C HIS A 44 -3.40 -4.97 -9.56
N GLU A 45 -2.67 -5.14 -8.48
CA GLU A 45 -1.26 -4.76 -8.41
C GLU A 45 -0.45 -5.91 -7.84
N GLN A 46 0.73 -6.11 -8.40
CA GLN A 46 1.66 -7.13 -7.90
C GLN A 46 2.67 -6.47 -6.98
N VAL A 47 2.78 -6.97 -5.75
CA VAL A 47 3.74 -6.46 -4.76
C VAL A 47 5.17 -6.69 -5.24
N MET A 48 5.99 -5.67 -5.14
CA MET A 48 7.40 -5.67 -5.51
C MET A 48 8.33 -5.51 -4.33
N CYS A 49 7.92 -4.75 -3.33
CA CYS A 49 8.71 -4.52 -2.13
C CYS A 49 7.83 -4.30 -0.91
N LEU A 50 8.39 -4.58 0.25
CA LEU A 50 7.73 -4.39 1.54
C LEU A 50 8.77 -4.01 2.58
N THR A 51 8.54 -2.90 3.29
CA THR A 51 9.37 -2.50 4.42
C THR A 51 8.49 -2.28 5.63
N VAL A 52 8.76 -3.03 6.69
CA VAL A 52 8.01 -2.96 7.94
C VAL A 52 8.86 -2.29 9.00
N SER A 53 8.28 -1.33 9.71
CA SER A 53 8.90 -0.65 10.84
C SER A 53 7.86 -0.45 11.92
N GLY A 54 7.99 -1.18 13.04
CA GLY A 54 7.00 -1.16 14.11
C GLY A 54 5.64 -1.65 13.60
N ASN A 55 4.62 -0.81 13.75
CA ASN A 55 3.25 -1.11 13.30
C ASN A 55 2.92 -0.57 11.91
N LYS A 56 3.92 -0.11 11.16
CA LYS A 56 3.73 0.49 9.84
C LYS A 56 4.41 -0.35 8.76
N ALA A 57 3.82 -0.35 7.58
CA ALA A 57 4.39 -1.02 6.42
C ALA A 57 4.30 -0.11 5.19
N ALA A 58 5.41 0.01 4.48
CA ALA A 58 5.45 0.60 3.15
C ALA A 58 5.39 -0.53 2.13
N VAL A 59 4.45 -0.46 1.22
CA VAL A 59 4.22 -1.49 0.20
C VAL A 59 4.34 -0.84 -1.16
N GLY A 60 5.23 -1.38 -1.98
CA GLY A 60 5.38 -0.99 -3.37
C GLY A 60 4.92 -2.10 -4.29
N ALA A 61 4.28 -1.72 -5.39
CA ALA A 61 3.71 -2.67 -6.32
C ALA A 61 3.73 -2.11 -7.74
N VAL A 62 3.43 -2.97 -8.70
CA VAL A 62 3.26 -2.60 -10.10
C VAL A 62 1.85 -2.94 -10.54
N LEU A 63 1.20 -2.01 -11.25
CA LEU A 63 -0.13 -2.23 -11.81
C LEU A 63 -0.08 -3.29 -12.90
N THR A 64 -0.80 -4.39 -12.72
CA THR A 64 -0.87 -5.49 -13.67
C THR A 64 -2.21 -5.52 -14.41
N GLN A 65 -3.28 -5.03 -13.78
CA GLN A 65 -4.61 -5.01 -14.36
C GLN A 65 -5.39 -3.82 -13.82
N THR A 66 -6.03 -3.09 -14.71
CA THR A 66 -6.85 -1.93 -14.36
C THR A 66 -7.79 -1.64 -15.52
N ASP A 67 -8.93 -1.00 -15.22
CA ASP A 67 -9.84 -0.50 -16.26
C ASP A 67 -9.23 0.67 -17.05
N ARG A 68 -8.13 1.26 -16.53
CA ARG A 68 -7.34 2.28 -17.25
C ARG A 68 -6.09 1.63 -17.81
N THR A 69 -6.23 0.96 -18.94
CA THR A 69 -5.17 0.11 -19.49
C THR A 69 -3.88 0.85 -19.82
N GLU A 70 -3.94 2.16 -20.04
CA GLU A 70 -2.77 2.99 -20.29
C GLU A 70 -1.85 3.12 -19.06
N THR A 71 -2.34 2.76 -17.88
CA THR A 71 -1.55 2.80 -16.63
C THR A 71 -0.94 1.46 -16.24
N VAL A 72 -1.18 0.40 -17.01
CA VAL A 72 -0.54 -0.90 -16.75
C VAL A 72 0.98 -0.72 -16.80
N GLY A 73 1.67 -1.25 -15.77
CA GLY A 73 3.10 -1.07 -15.60
C GLY A 73 3.50 0.11 -14.72
N TYR A 74 2.55 0.96 -14.35
CA TYR A 74 2.82 2.03 -13.38
C TYR A 74 3.16 1.44 -12.02
N LEU A 75 4.01 2.15 -11.29
CA LEU A 75 4.36 1.79 -9.92
C LEU A 75 3.42 2.47 -8.94
N VAL A 76 3.19 1.81 -7.81
CA VAL A 76 2.39 2.36 -6.71
C VAL A 76 3.13 2.18 -5.40
N LEU A 77 2.90 3.11 -4.49
CA LEU A 77 3.44 3.08 -3.13
C LEU A 77 2.34 3.52 -2.17
N MET A 78 2.14 2.75 -1.11
CA MET A 78 1.23 3.13 -0.04
C MET A 78 1.79 2.70 1.31
N ILE A 79 1.33 3.36 2.36
CA ILE A 79 1.71 3.04 3.72
C ILE A 79 0.47 2.63 4.49
N LEU A 80 0.61 1.57 5.27
CA LEU A 80 -0.46 1.00 6.09
C LEU A 80 -0.01 1.00 7.55
N VAL A 81 -0.95 1.28 8.44
CA VAL A 81 -0.70 1.36 9.88
C VAL A 81 -1.66 0.43 10.60
N ASP A 82 -1.08 -0.48 11.38
CA ASP A 82 -1.81 -1.41 12.25
C ASP A 82 -1.85 -0.83 13.66
N ASN A 83 -3.00 -0.33 14.07
CA ASN A 83 -3.23 0.21 15.40
C ASN A 83 -3.90 -0.79 16.35
N GLY A 84 -3.89 -2.07 15.99
CA GLY A 84 -4.46 -3.14 16.78
C GLY A 84 -5.79 -3.64 16.23
N THR A 85 -6.55 -4.30 17.07
CA THR A 85 -7.84 -4.85 16.65
C THR A 85 -8.88 -3.73 16.50
N PRO A 86 -9.95 -3.95 15.71
CA PRO A 86 -11.02 -2.96 15.59
C PRO A 86 -11.67 -2.60 16.93
N LEU A 87 -11.58 -3.49 17.94
CA LEU A 87 -12.14 -3.27 19.27
C LEU A 87 -11.27 -2.37 20.15
N SER A 88 -10.06 -2.02 19.72
CA SER A 88 -9.14 -1.20 20.52
C SER A 88 -9.56 0.28 20.60
N GLY A 89 -10.49 0.69 19.77
CA GLY A 89 -10.92 2.09 19.68
C GLY A 89 -10.04 2.97 18.80
N ASN A 90 -8.91 2.46 18.32
CA ASN A 90 -8.01 3.15 17.41
C ASN A 90 -8.07 2.45 16.05
N PRO A 91 -8.68 3.06 15.03
CA PRO A 91 -8.73 2.43 13.72
C PRO A 91 -7.35 2.32 13.09
N ASP A 92 -7.15 1.29 12.30
CA ASP A 92 -6.02 1.22 11.42
C ASP A 92 -6.09 2.35 10.39
N GLN A 93 -4.96 2.64 9.77
CA GLN A 93 -4.88 3.77 8.85
C GLN A 93 -4.20 3.35 7.55
N ALA A 94 -4.53 4.07 6.49
CA ALA A 94 -3.89 3.90 5.19
C ALA A 94 -3.64 5.28 4.56
N THR A 95 -2.62 5.36 3.70
CA THR A 95 -2.42 6.51 2.84
C THR A 95 -3.12 6.30 1.50
N LEU A 96 -3.31 7.38 0.75
CA LEU A 96 -3.62 7.24 -0.67
C LEU A 96 -2.46 6.53 -1.36
N GLN A 97 -2.77 5.80 -2.42
CA GLN A 97 -1.72 5.28 -3.29
C GLN A 97 -1.11 6.43 -4.10
N VAL A 98 0.21 6.54 -4.04
CA VAL A 98 0.97 7.34 -4.99
C VAL A 98 1.27 6.45 -6.18
N PHE A 99 0.96 6.89 -7.39
CA PHE A 99 1.24 6.10 -8.58
C PHE A 99 1.84 6.97 -9.68
N GLY A 100 2.64 6.35 -10.54
CA GLY A 100 3.28 7.02 -11.65
C GLY A 100 4.09 6.07 -12.50
N PRO A 101 4.58 6.52 -13.67
CA PRO A 101 5.38 5.68 -14.54
C PRO A 101 6.70 5.28 -13.87
N PRO A 102 7.26 4.09 -14.25
CA PRO A 102 8.48 3.60 -13.61
C PRO A 102 9.70 4.52 -13.74
N ASN A 103 9.74 5.32 -14.80
CA ASN A 103 10.85 6.22 -15.07
C ASN A 103 10.72 7.61 -14.43
N ASP A 104 9.70 7.80 -13.59
CA ASP A 104 9.52 9.07 -12.90
C ASP A 104 10.68 9.27 -11.92
N PRO A 105 11.43 10.37 -12.02
CA PRO A 105 12.60 10.60 -11.16
C PRO A 105 12.25 10.94 -9.71
N THR A 106 10.97 11.16 -9.40
CA THR A 106 10.54 11.44 -8.03
C THR A 106 10.43 10.19 -7.17
N TRP A 107 10.46 8.98 -7.76
CA TRP A 107 10.46 7.76 -6.98
C TRP A 107 11.70 7.69 -6.07
N PRO A 108 11.55 7.16 -4.84
CA PRO A 108 12.69 6.98 -3.95
C PRO A 108 13.78 6.11 -4.58
N ALA A 109 15.03 6.38 -4.24
CA ALA A 109 16.15 5.60 -4.75
C ALA A 109 15.97 4.11 -4.40
N GLY A 110 16.18 3.24 -5.39
CA GLY A 110 16.02 1.79 -5.25
C GLY A 110 14.60 1.28 -5.44
N PHE A 111 13.60 2.15 -5.48
CA PHE A 111 12.21 1.74 -5.71
C PHE A 111 12.01 1.31 -7.18
N PRO A 112 11.30 0.21 -7.51
CA PRO A 112 10.55 -0.67 -6.62
C PRO A 112 11.31 -1.89 -6.12
N THR A 113 12.60 -2.00 -6.34
CA THR A 113 13.41 -3.11 -5.84
C THR A 113 13.41 -3.13 -4.32
N THR A 114 13.48 -1.94 -3.72
CA THR A 114 13.34 -1.75 -2.27
C THR A 114 12.32 -0.65 -2.00
N CYS A 115 11.54 -0.83 -0.94
CA CYS A 115 10.63 0.20 -0.47
C CYS A 115 11.34 1.11 0.52
N PRO A 116 11.01 2.41 0.54
CA PRO A 116 11.51 3.30 1.58
C PRO A 116 10.96 2.89 2.95
N ALA A 117 11.65 3.28 4.02
CA ALA A 117 11.09 3.11 5.36
C ALA A 117 9.80 3.92 5.49
N PRO A 118 8.77 3.39 6.20
CA PRO A 118 7.49 4.08 6.32
C PRO A 118 7.61 5.51 6.85
N ASP A 119 8.53 5.74 7.80
CA ASP A 119 8.70 7.06 8.40
C ASP A 119 9.34 8.07 7.45
N THR A 120 10.20 7.62 6.52
CA THR A 120 10.79 8.50 5.50
C THR A 120 9.83 8.71 4.34
N ALA A 121 8.96 7.77 4.09
CA ALA A 121 7.90 7.92 3.11
C ALA A 121 6.76 8.82 3.62
N ALA A 122 6.79 9.24 4.87
CA ALA A 122 5.78 10.08 5.48
C ALA A 122 5.60 11.44 4.79
N ALA A 123 6.53 11.86 3.95
CA ALA A 123 6.34 13.05 3.11
C ALA A 123 5.19 12.90 2.11
N PHE A 124 4.76 11.67 1.82
CA PHE A 124 3.59 11.40 1.00
C PHE A 124 2.31 11.28 1.82
N ALA A 125 2.41 11.33 3.14
CA ALA A 125 1.47 10.62 3.97
C ALA A 125 0.55 11.55 4.72
N THR A 126 -0.60 11.75 4.15
CA THR A 126 -1.77 11.96 5.00
C THR A 126 -2.36 10.58 5.29
N TYR A 127 -2.45 10.25 6.57
CA TYR A 127 -3.06 9.00 7.00
C TYR A 127 -4.55 9.18 7.16
N PHE A 128 -5.31 8.22 6.64
CA PHE A 128 -6.76 8.20 6.72
C PHE A 128 -7.19 7.03 7.59
N PRO A 129 -8.03 7.26 8.61
CA PRO A 129 -8.55 6.16 9.41
C PRO A 129 -9.47 5.28 8.55
N LEU A 130 -9.40 3.97 8.77
CA LEU A 130 -10.31 3.05 8.11
C LEU A 130 -11.72 3.23 8.69
N ASN A 131 -12.70 3.29 7.82
CA ASN A 131 -14.12 3.28 8.20
C ASN A 131 -14.60 1.86 8.50
N GLY A 132 -13.89 0.86 7.99
CA GLY A 132 -14.13 -0.56 8.22
C GLY A 132 -12.96 -1.36 7.74
N GLY A 133 -12.82 -2.57 8.27
CA GLY A 133 -11.71 -3.45 7.93
C GLY A 133 -10.63 -3.49 8.99
N ASP A 134 -9.58 -4.21 8.71
CA ASP A 134 -8.48 -4.45 9.62
C ASP A 134 -7.20 -4.72 8.83
N ILE A 135 -6.09 -4.27 9.37
CA ILE A 135 -4.76 -4.48 8.80
C ILE A 135 -3.92 -5.19 9.85
N LEU A 136 -3.20 -6.20 9.45
CA LEU A 136 -2.24 -6.89 10.29
C LEU A 136 -0.83 -6.71 9.73
N VAL A 137 0.00 -5.99 10.45
CA VAL A 137 1.40 -5.82 10.13
C VAL A 137 2.23 -6.70 11.06
N GLN A 138 2.97 -7.63 10.48
CA GLN A 138 3.86 -8.51 11.22
C GLN A 138 5.30 -8.27 10.78
N ASN A 139 6.22 -8.23 11.74
CA ASN A 139 7.63 -8.18 11.41
C ASN A 139 8.01 -9.48 10.72
N ALA A 140 8.59 -9.36 9.54
CA ALA A 140 9.19 -10.49 8.84
C ALA A 140 10.38 -11.00 9.65
N LYS A 141 10.43 -12.28 9.87
CA LYS A 141 11.57 -12.95 10.50
C LYS A 141 12.21 -13.92 9.54
#